data_125df4147390d280981e4608de98280b
#
_entry.id   125df4147390d280981e4608de98280b
#
_cell.length_a   1.000
_cell.length_b   1.000
_cell.length_c   1.000
_cell.angle_alpha   90.00
_cell.angle_beta   90.00
_cell.angle_gamma   90.00
#
_symmetry.space_group_name_H-M   'P 1'
#
loop_
_entity.id
_entity.type
_entity.pdbx_description
1 polymer ?
#
loop_
_entity_poly.entity_id
_entity_poly.type
_entity_poly.pdbx_seq_one_letter_code
_entity_poly.pdbx_strand_id
1 'polypeptide(L)'
;MHANAIINRAKAPGDADLASALGLAKAAWDRFLADLAEDLDVTIHEWKCHSPKWGWSLRVKRKARTIVWLSPSEGGFTVTFILGDRAVKAARTGKLPKRIVAAIDAAPKYPEGTGIRLWMTGPRTLGALKALAAIKLAN
;
A
#
# COMPACT_ATOMS: atom_id res chain seq x y z
N MET A 1 12.30 7.29 6.11
CA MET A 1 11.46 6.14 6.48
C MET A 1 10.50 6.54 7.60
N HIS A 2 9.26 6.10 7.52
CA HIS A 2 8.23 6.48 8.47
C HIS A 2 7.88 5.31 9.38
N ALA A 3 7.93 5.56 10.69
CA ALA A 3 7.61 4.52 11.67
C ALA A 3 6.11 4.24 11.72
N ASN A 4 5.74 2.98 11.95
CA ASN A 4 4.35 2.58 12.13
C ASN A 4 3.79 3.21 13.41
N ALA A 5 2.60 3.78 13.33
CA ALA A 5 1.92 4.41 14.46
C ALA A 5 1.15 3.41 15.34
N ILE A 6 0.82 2.23 14.81
CA ILE A 6 0.02 1.22 15.50
C ILE A 6 0.93 0.12 16.03
N ILE A 7 1.64 0.43 17.10
CA ILE A 7 2.63 -0.47 17.70
C ILE A 7 2.26 -0.82 19.14
N ASN A 8 2.88 -1.90 19.66
CA ASN A 8 2.73 -2.35 21.04
C ASN A 8 1.27 -2.61 21.44
N ARG A 9 0.48 -3.17 20.53
CA ARG A 9 -0.94 -3.47 20.74
C ARG A 9 -1.23 -4.92 20.41
N ALA A 10 -2.05 -5.53 21.25
CA ALA A 10 -2.47 -6.92 21.05
C ALA A 10 -3.59 -7.07 20.00
N LYS A 11 -4.32 -5.99 19.71
CA LYS A 11 -5.45 -6.00 18.78
C LYS A 11 -5.20 -5.08 17.59
N ALA A 12 -5.75 -5.46 16.44
CA ALA A 12 -5.73 -4.63 15.25
C ALA A 12 -6.42 -3.29 15.51
N PRO A 13 -6.00 -2.20 14.82
CA PRO A 13 -6.61 -0.90 15.01
C PRO A 13 -8.04 -0.86 14.48
N GLY A 14 -8.89 -0.09 15.15
CA GLY A 14 -10.21 0.27 14.65
C GLY A 14 -10.14 1.55 13.83
N ASP A 15 -11.29 1.95 13.28
CA ASP A 15 -11.37 3.16 12.44
C ASP A 15 -10.97 4.42 13.20
N ALA A 16 -11.38 4.53 14.48
CA ALA A 16 -11.01 5.67 15.32
C ALA A 16 -9.50 5.75 15.57
N ASP A 17 -8.83 4.61 15.75
CA ASP A 17 -7.38 4.56 15.93
C ASP A 17 -6.66 5.06 14.67
N LEU A 18 -7.14 4.65 13.49
CA LEU A 18 -6.59 5.08 12.22
C LEU A 18 -6.82 6.58 11.99
N ALA A 19 -8.01 7.08 12.29
CA ALA A 19 -8.32 8.50 12.17
C ALA A 19 -7.41 9.35 13.06
N SER A 20 -7.16 8.90 14.28
CA SER A 20 -6.28 9.58 15.22
C SER A 20 -4.83 9.62 14.71
N ALA A 21 -4.31 8.49 14.22
CA ALA A 21 -2.93 8.41 13.73
C ALA A 21 -2.74 9.17 12.40
N LEU A 22 -3.63 8.94 11.45
CA LEU A 22 -3.49 9.46 10.08
C LEU A 22 -3.85 10.94 9.95
N GLY A 23 -4.75 11.44 10.80
CA GLY A 23 -5.21 12.81 10.69
C GLY A 23 -5.81 13.10 9.31
N LEU A 24 -5.33 14.13 8.63
CA LEU A 24 -5.83 14.51 7.30
C LEU A 24 -5.61 13.44 6.24
N ALA A 25 -4.65 12.54 6.44
CA ALA A 25 -4.38 11.46 5.50
C ALA A 25 -5.45 10.35 5.54
N LYS A 26 -6.32 10.33 6.56
CA LYS A 26 -7.37 9.31 6.70
C LYS A 26 -8.30 9.28 5.47
N ALA A 27 -8.65 10.44 4.93
CA ALA A 27 -9.50 10.51 3.75
C ALA A 27 -8.87 9.80 2.54
N ALA A 28 -7.56 9.98 2.32
CA ALA A 28 -6.83 9.32 1.24
C ALA A 28 -6.75 7.80 1.47
N TRP A 29 -6.55 7.37 2.70
CA TRP A 29 -6.58 5.96 3.09
C TRP A 29 -7.91 5.32 2.71
N ASP A 30 -9.00 5.93 3.15
CA ASP A 30 -10.35 5.42 2.88
C ASP A 30 -10.66 5.41 1.39
N ARG A 31 -10.27 6.46 0.66
CA ARG A 31 -10.49 6.57 -0.77
C ARG A 31 -9.73 5.50 -1.55
N PHE A 32 -8.48 5.25 -1.18
CA PHE A 32 -7.68 4.21 -1.83
C PHE A 32 -8.32 2.83 -1.67
N LEU A 33 -8.76 2.50 -0.45
CA LEU A 33 -9.43 1.22 -0.20
C LEU A 33 -10.75 1.11 -0.98
N ALA A 34 -11.51 2.19 -1.06
CA ALA A 34 -12.75 2.22 -1.84
C ALA A 34 -12.48 2.02 -3.34
N ASP A 35 -11.46 2.70 -3.88
CA ASP A 35 -11.09 2.57 -5.29
C ASP A 35 -10.63 1.14 -5.61
N LEU A 36 -9.87 0.51 -4.72
CA LEU A 36 -9.44 -0.87 -4.90
C LEU A 36 -10.65 -1.83 -4.94
N ALA A 37 -11.62 -1.62 -4.07
CA ALA A 37 -12.81 -2.46 -4.00
C ALA A 37 -13.72 -2.24 -5.20
N GLU A 38 -14.03 -0.98 -5.51
CA GLU A 38 -15.00 -0.63 -6.55
C GLU A 38 -14.48 -0.88 -7.96
N ASP A 39 -13.23 -0.53 -8.22
CA ASP A 39 -12.68 -0.57 -9.58
C ASP A 39 -11.92 -1.85 -9.90
N LEU A 40 -11.34 -2.52 -8.90
CA LEU A 40 -10.45 -3.65 -9.12
C LEU A 40 -10.89 -4.93 -8.40
N ASP A 41 -11.98 -4.90 -7.67
CA ASP A 41 -12.47 -6.04 -6.88
C ASP A 41 -11.43 -6.57 -5.87
N VAL A 42 -10.64 -5.68 -5.31
CA VAL A 42 -9.67 -5.96 -4.25
C VAL A 42 -10.33 -5.58 -2.93
N THR A 43 -10.96 -6.56 -2.27
CA THR A 43 -11.94 -6.32 -1.21
C THR A 43 -11.60 -6.95 0.14
N ILE A 44 -10.61 -7.83 0.20
CA ILE A 44 -10.29 -8.56 1.44
C ILE A 44 -9.25 -7.80 2.22
N HIS A 45 -9.57 -7.47 3.47
CA HIS A 45 -8.69 -6.77 4.40
C HIS A 45 -8.25 -7.70 5.51
N GLU A 46 -6.95 -7.84 5.70
CA GLU A 46 -6.37 -8.63 6.79
C GLU A 46 -5.32 -7.80 7.52
N TRP A 47 -5.56 -7.54 8.79
CA TRP A 47 -4.56 -6.89 9.62
C TRP A 47 -3.52 -7.92 10.06
N LYS A 48 -2.24 -7.58 9.87
CA LYS A 48 -1.11 -8.41 10.27
C LYS A 48 -0.17 -7.64 11.18
N CYS A 49 0.28 -8.29 12.24
CA CYS A 49 1.28 -7.74 13.14
C CYS A 49 2.47 -8.70 13.18
N HIS A 50 3.59 -8.30 12.58
CA HIS A 50 4.80 -9.14 12.55
C HIS A 50 5.45 -9.21 13.94
N SER A 51 5.39 -8.12 14.69
CA SER A 51 5.79 -8.04 16.09
C SER A 51 5.21 -6.76 16.68
N PRO A 52 5.04 -6.69 18.02
CA PRO A 52 4.53 -5.45 18.63
C PRO A 52 5.37 -4.22 18.29
N LYS A 53 6.68 -4.38 18.16
CA LYS A 53 7.60 -3.30 17.83
C LYS A 53 7.39 -2.74 16.44
N TRP A 54 7.16 -3.60 15.44
CA TRP A 54 6.99 -3.19 14.05
C TRP A 54 5.56 -2.77 13.72
N GLY A 55 4.60 -3.20 14.55
CA GLY A 55 3.22 -2.77 14.48
C GLY A 55 2.36 -3.50 13.46
N TRP A 56 1.18 -2.96 13.29
CA TRP A 56 0.12 -3.54 12.46
C TRP A 56 0.12 -2.92 11.06
N SER A 57 0.00 -3.78 10.04
CA SER A 57 -0.16 -3.36 8.65
C SER A 57 -1.36 -4.06 8.04
N LEU A 58 -2.06 -3.36 7.15
CA LEU A 58 -3.22 -3.90 6.45
C LEU A 58 -2.79 -4.56 5.15
N ARG A 59 -3.08 -5.84 5.03
CA ARG A 59 -2.90 -6.59 3.79
C ARG A 59 -4.21 -6.56 3.02
N VAL A 60 -4.20 -6.02 1.80
CA VAL A 60 -5.39 -5.91 0.96
C VAL A 60 -5.27 -6.92 -0.17
N LYS A 61 -6.28 -7.79 -0.29
CA LYS A 61 -6.22 -8.97 -1.15
C LYS A 61 -7.40 -9.03 -2.11
N ARG A 62 -7.17 -9.70 -3.22
CA ARG A 62 -8.22 -10.21 -4.09
C ARG A 62 -8.16 -11.74 -4.05
N LYS A 63 -9.20 -12.39 -3.51
CA LYS A 63 -9.19 -13.83 -3.23
C LYS A 63 -7.99 -14.18 -2.33
N ALA A 64 -7.16 -15.12 -2.70
CA ALA A 64 -5.99 -15.51 -1.91
C ALA A 64 -4.74 -14.66 -2.20
N ARG A 65 -4.78 -13.77 -3.21
CA ARG A 65 -3.61 -13.02 -3.64
C ARG A 65 -3.52 -11.67 -2.95
N THR A 66 -2.39 -11.42 -2.29
CA THR A 66 -2.08 -10.09 -1.73
C THR A 66 -1.72 -9.14 -2.87
N ILE A 67 -2.40 -8.00 -2.91
CA ILE A 67 -2.15 -6.98 -3.93
C ILE A 67 -1.30 -5.85 -3.37
N VAL A 68 -1.60 -5.38 -2.16
CA VAL A 68 -0.92 -4.24 -1.57
C VAL A 68 -0.95 -4.31 -0.04
N TRP A 69 0.06 -3.68 0.58
CA TRP A 69 0.13 -3.48 2.03
C TRP A 69 0.02 -1.99 2.34
N LEU A 70 -0.75 -1.64 3.38
CA LEU A 70 -0.83 -0.28 3.90
C LEU A 70 -0.35 -0.27 5.34
N SER A 71 0.63 0.59 5.64
CA SER A 71 1.19 0.72 6.99
C SER A 71 0.92 2.12 7.51
N PRO A 72 0.08 2.27 8.57
CA PRO A 72 -0.26 3.58 9.10
C PRO A 72 0.90 4.18 9.90
N SER A 73 1.11 5.49 9.73
CA SER A 73 2.10 6.27 10.47
C SER A 73 1.44 7.55 10.97
N GLU A 74 2.16 8.34 11.76
CA GLU A 74 1.65 9.64 12.19
C GLU A 74 1.56 10.59 10.98
N GLY A 75 0.36 11.02 10.65
CA GLY A 75 0.12 11.98 9.58
C GLY A 75 0.18 11.44 8.16
N GLY A 76 0.32 10.13 7.99
CA GLY A 76 0.38 9.53 6.65
C GLY A 76 0.49 8.01 6.71
N PHE A 77 0.64 7.40 5.55
CA PHE A 77 0.78 5.95 5.46
C PHE A 77 1.72 5.56 4.32
N THR A 78 2.34 4.39 4.48
CA THR A 78 3.19 3.80 3.45
C THR A 78 2.40 2.74 2.70
N VAL A 79 2.45 2.80 1.38
CA VAL A 79 1.85 1.78 0.49
C VAL A 79 2.99 0.95 -0.07
N THR A 80 2.91 -0.38 0.12
CA THR A 80 3.94 -1.31 -0.33
C THR A 80 3.36 -2.28 -1.36
N PHE A 81 4.01 -2.35 -2.52
CA PHE A 81 3.74 -3.36 -3.54
C PHE A 81 4.96 -4.26 -3.69
N ILE A 82 4.73 -5.56 -3.83
CA ILE A 82 5.76 -6.51 -4.27
C ILE A 82 5.44 -6.88 -5.71
N LEU A 83 6.26 -6.43 -6.65
CA LEU A 83 6.01 -6.57 -8.08
C LEU A 83 6.94 -7.64 -8.68
N GLY A 84 6.37 -8.62 -9.38
CA GLY A 84 7.14 -9.56 -10.16
C GLY A 84 7.77 -8.89 -11.39
N ASP A 85 8.67 -9.58 -12.07
CA ASP A 85 9.39 -9.01 -13.22
C ASP A 85 8.45 -8.54 -14.35
N ARG A 86 7.37 -9.26 -14.59
CA ARG A 86 6.38 -8.89 -15.62
C ARG A 86 5.66 -7.59 -15.24
N ALA A 87 5.30 -7.44 -13.97
CA ALA A 87 4.65 -6.23 -13.48
C ALA A 87 5.59 -5.04 -13.53
N VAL A 88 6.87 -5.22 -13.18
CA VAL A 88 7.89 -4.18 -13.28
C VAL A 88 8.03 -3.71 -14.74
N LYS A 89 8.10 -4.64 -15.67
CA LYS A 89 8.19 -4.32 -17.10
C LYS A 89 6.95 -3.55 -17.56
N ALA A 90 5.77 -3.99 -17.19
CA ALA A 90 4.51 -3.32 -17.55
C ALA A 90 4.46 -1.90 -16.96
N ALA A 91 4.94 -1.72 -15.73
CA ALA A 91 5.00 -0.40 -15.10
C ALA A 91 5.93 0.55 -15.84
N ARG A 92 7.08 0.06 -16.30
CA ARG A 92 8.06 0.88 -17.06
C ARG A 92 7.53 1.32 -18.40
N THR A 93 6.73 0.50 -19.07
CA THR A 93 6.19 0.79 -20.41
C THR A 93 4.82 1.47 -20.35
N GLY A 94 4.24 1.61 -19.17
CA GLY A 94 2.94 2.25 -18.98
C GLY A 94 3.04 3.76 -18.82
N LYS A 95 1.92 4.37 -18.47
CA LYS A 95 1.80 5.84 -18.34
C LYS A 95 1.91 6.31 -16.88
N LEU A 96 2.76 5.66 -16.08
CA LEU A 96 2.96 6.07 -14.70
C LEU A 96 3.81 7.33 -14.61
N PRO A 97 3.64 8.16 -13.56
CA PRO A 97 4.51 9.30 -13.34
C PRO A 97 5.98 8.86 -13.26
N LYS A 98 6.88 9.70 -13.76
CA LYS A 98 8.32 9.40 -13.77
C LYS A 98 8.87 9.06 -12.40
N ARG A 99 8.40 9.75 -11.36
CA ARG A 99 8.85 9.49 -9.98
C ARG A 99 8.46 8.10 -9.48
N ILE A 100 7.34 7.56 -9.93
CA ILE A 100 6.91 6.19 -9.59
C ILE A 100 7.82 5.19 -10.28
N VAL A 101 8.08 5.37 -11.56
CA VAL A 101 9.01 4.52 -12.32
C VAL A 101 10.41 4.57 -11.71
N ALA A 102 10.89 5.76 -11.35
CA ALA A 102 12.18 5.92 -10.67
C ALA A 102 12.22 5.19 -9.33
N ALA A 103 11.13 5.22 -8.56
CA ALA A 103 11.04 4.49 -7.30
C ALA A 103 11.09 2.97 -7.52
N ILE A 104 10.46 2.47 -8.56
CA ILE A 104 10.52 1.05 -8.94
C ILE A 104 11.95 0.66 -9.31
N ASP A 105 12.63 1.48 -10.11
CA ASP A 105 14.00 1.22 -10.55
C ASP A 105 14.99 1.22 -9.39
N ALA A 106 14.75 2.04 -8.37
CA ALA A 106 15.58 2.12 -7.17
C ALA A 106 15.21 1.10 -6.09
N ALA A 107 14.09 0.41 -6.22
CA ALA A 107 13.58 -0.49 -5.20
C ALA A 107 14.39 -1.78 -5.11
N PRO A 108 14.55 -2.33 -3.88
CA PRO A 108 15.25 -3.60 -3.71
C PRO A 108 14.48 -4.77 -4.31
N LYS A 109 15.20 -5.74 -4.84
CA LYS A 109 14.61 -6.96 -5.36
C LYS A 109 14.81 -8.10 -4.37
N TYR A 110 13.70 -8.71 -4.00
CA TYR A 110 13.65 -9.88 -3.11
C TYR A 110 13.25 -11.13 -3.90
N PRO A 111 13.33 -12.33 -3.31
CA PRO A 111 12.84 -13.54 -3.99
C PRO A 111 11.39 -13.46 -4.46
N GLU A 112 10.53 -12.77 -3.68
CA GLU A 112 9.12 -12.59 -4.03
C GLU A 112 8.88 -11.53 -5.11
N GLY A 113 9.86 -10.68 -5.39
CA GLY A 113 9.74 -9.61 -6.37
C GLY A 113 10.39 -8.30 -5.93
N THR A 114 10.13 -7.25 -6.68
CA THR A 114 10.63 -5.90 -6.40
C THR A 114 9.68 -5.22 -5.40
N GLY A 115 10.22 -4.83 -4.25
CA GLY A 115 9.44 -4.18 -3.19
C GLY A 115 9.48 -2.67 -3.29
N ILE A 116 8.39 -2.06 -3.73
CA ILE A 116 8.26 -0.60 -3.83
C ILE A 116 7.44 -0.06 -2.66
N ARG A 117 7.94 1.00 -2.01
CA ARG A 117 7.27 1.68 -0.90
C ARG A 117 7.03 3.13 -1.25
N LEU A 118 5.79 3.57 -1.11
CA LEU A 118 5.38 4.93 -1.46
C LEU A 118 4.72 5.58 -0.25
N TRP A 119 5.20 6.77 0.12
CA TRP A 119 4.67 7.55 1.23
C TRP A 119 3.49 8.40 0.78
N MET A 120 2.38 8.34 1.54
CA MET A 120 1.14 9.04 1.23
C MET A 120 0.69 9.91 2.39
N THR A 121 0.37 11.16 2.09
CA THR A 121 -0.23 12.09 3.06
C THR A 121 -1.56 12.67 2.59
N GLY A 122 -1.92 12.45 1.33
CA GLY A 122 -3.14 12.98 0.73
C GLY A 122 -3.47 12.30 -0.60
N PRO A 123 -4.44 12.82 -1.36
CA PRO A 123 -4.98 12.12 -2.54
C PRO A 123 -4.15 12.24 -3.81
N ARG A 124 -3.05 12.96 -3.79
CA ARG A 124 -2.30 13.42 -4.97
C ARG A 124 -1.86 12.31 -5.92
N THR A 125 -1.49 11.14 -5.38
CA THR A 125 -0.97 10.02 -6.17
C THR A 125 -1.88 8.81 -6.16
N LEU A 126 -3.12 8.94 -5.71
CA LEU A 126 -4.05 7.80 -5.63
C LEU A 126 -4.29 7.14 -6.99
N GLY A 127 -4.38 7.93 -8.06
CA GLY A 127 -4.54 7.39 -9.41
C GLY A 127 -3.37 6.50 -9.83
N ALA A 128 -2.14 6.92 -9.50
CA ALA A 128 -0.95 6.13 -9.81
C ALA A 128 -0.90 4.84 -8.99
N LEU A 129 -1.31 4.89 -7.71
CA LEU A 129 -1.38 3.70 -6.86
C LEU A 129 -2.42 2.70 -7.38
N LYS A 130 -3.57 3.18 -7.82
CA LYS A 130 -4.59 2.33 -8.43
C LYS A 130 -4.08 1.69 -9.72
N ALA A 131 -3.37 2.46 -10.54
CA ALA A 131 -2.75 1.95 -11.76
C ALA A 131 -1.71 0.85 -11.46
N LEU A 132 -0.89 1.02 -10.41
CA LEU A 132 0.05 -0.02 -9.97
C LEU A 132 -0.68 -1.29 -9.53
N ALA A 133 -1.75 -1.14 -8.78
CA ALA A 133 -2.57 -2.28 -8.34
C ALA A 133 -3.14 -3.04 -9.54
N ALA A 134 -3.65 -2.31 -10.54
CA ALA A 134 -4.15 -2.91 -11.79
C ALA A 134 -3.06 -3.65 -12.55
N ILE A 135 -1.86 -3.08 -12.63
CA ILE A 135 -0.70 -3.71 -13.27
C ILE A 135 -0.34 -5.00 -12.55
N LYS A 136 -0.31 -4.99 -11.22
CA LYS A 136 -0.03 -6.20 -10.44
C LYS A 136 -1.08 -7.28 -10.70
N LEU A 137 -2.36 -6.91 -10.73
CA LEU A 137 -3.45 -7.86 -10.99
C LEU A 137 -3.33 -8.52 -12.36
N ALA A 138 -2.90 -7.77 -13.37
CA ALA A 138 -2.78 -8.25 -14.75
C ALA A 138 -1.53 -9.11 -14.99
N ASN A 139 -0.61 -9.11 -14.05
CA ASN A 139 0.68 -9.77 -14.19
C ASN A 139 1.01 -10.64 -12.98
#